data_8aee81afea58260b1209e165b1065862
#
_entry.id   8aee81afea58260b1209e165b1065862
#
_cell.length_a   1.000
_cell.length_b   1.000
_cell.length_c   1.000
_cell.angle_alpha   90.00
_cell.angle_beta   90.00
_cell.angle_gamma   90.00
#
_symmetry.space_group_name_H-M   'P 1'
#
loop_
_entity.id
_entity.type
_entity.pdbx_description
1 polymer ?
#
loop_
_entity_poly.entity_id
_entity_poly.type
_entity_poly.pdbx_seq_one_letter_code
_entity_poly.pdbx_strand_id
1 'polypeptide(L)'
;MPPDRECFVHIGHTKTGSTSIQNAMGAHREALARNGVCYPLSPGWGNHALLPAAMASPELREKGVHPAFWNGLPPEERIARFREEFPAEMAALPPEMRLVVLSSEQCIHMQPDVASVTRLRDFLMPHFRRVRVVVYLRRQDDHFASAYTQLLRDGVIKPPRLPEGGPRQLPHYDYAGLLWRWAKVFGQDAVIPRLFERKLLVNGDAIDDFLALCGAEGSVPPEDPNRSSNPSADARGQALMVAVGEAMGRALPGHRAALSDPVWRHFTDLVTEAMPGRGWRPARGEAREFLDRFREGNEWIRQRWFPERTTLFTEDLDKLPETSAFPVGPALLEGAAELLAHFSGMSLGAARDHHVAMARLEMKLDRIPKALRHLNMAVQADENAPEPRLLLAELLARRGQHVPARLHLAAAAQTLPPEDERLARVRGLLEGSAAPAG
;
A
#
# COMPACT_ATOMS: atom_id res chain seq x y z
N MET A 1 9.26 -20.09 -27.76
CA MET A 1 7.87 -19.77 -27.37
C MET A 1 7.88 -19.40 -25.90
N PRO A 2 7.08 -18.44 -25.43
CA PRO A 2 6.97 -18.17 -24.01
C PRO A 2 6.50 -19.43 -23.26
N PRO A 3 6.87 -19.60 -21.98
CA PRO A 3 6.40 -20.72 -21.18
C PRO A 3 4.87 -20.75 -21.10
N ASP A 4 4.29 -21.95 -20.94
CA ASP A 4 2.83 -22.13 -20.83
C ASP A 4 2.31 -21.71 -19.45
N ARG A 5 2.52 -20.44 -19.11
CA ARG A 5 2.04 -19.82 -17.87
C ARG A 5 1.42 -18.46 -18.14
N GLU A 6 0.48 -18.08 -17.30
CA GLU A 6 -0.18 -16.77 -17.36
C GLU A 6 0.40 -15.81 -16.32
N CYS A 7 0.17 -14.51 -16.52
CA CYS A 7 0.50 -13.49 -15.55
C CYS A 7 -0.72 -12.63 -15.24
N PHE A 8 -0.99 -12.40 -13.96
CA PHE A 8 -1.91 -11.36 -13.50
C PHE A 8 -1.10 -10.15 -13.04
N VAL A 9 -1.39 -9.01 -13.64
CA VAL A 9 -0.89 -7.72 -13.19
C VAL A 9 -2.01 -7.00 -12.44
N HIS A 10 -1.99 -7.09 -11.10
CA HIS A 10 -2.91 -6.37 -10.25
C HIS A 10 -2.41 -4.93 -10.09
N ILE A 11 -3.11 -3.99 -10.73
CA ILE A 11 -2.72 -2.58 -10.77
C ILE A 11 -3.32 -1.73 -9.62
N GLY A 12 -3.99 -2.32 -8.67
CA GLY A 12 -4.69 -1.64 -7.58
C GLY A 12 -6.16 -1.45 -7.98
N HIS A 13 -6.86 -0.49 -7.53
CA HIS A 13 -6.64 0.91 -7.17
C HIS A 13 -6.25 1.10 -5.70
N THR A 14 -5.87 2.35 -5.32
CA THR A 14 -5.71 2.69 -3.89
C THR A 14 -7.04 2.52 -3.16
N LYS A 15 -7.01 2.20 -1.86
CA LYS A 15 -8.21 2.04 -1.00
C LYS A 15 -9.20 0.96 -1.46
N THR A 16 -8.70 -0.05 -2.18
CA THR A 16 -9.44 -1.24 -2.63
C THR A 16 -8.83 -2.54 -2.11
N GLY A 17 -8.17 -2.51 -0.95
CA GLY A 17 -7.57 -3.69 -0.34
C GLY A 17 -6.22 -4.10 -0.91
N SER A 18 -5.60 -3.30 -1.80
CA SER A 18 -4.33 -3.64 -2.45
C SER A 18 -3.24 -3.99 -1.45
N THR A 19 -3.07 -3.21 -0.37
CA THR A 19 -2.08 -3.49 0.67
C THR A 19 -2.32 -4.82 1.37
N SER A 20 -3.59 -5.15 1.68
CA SER A 20 -3.95 -6.43 2.30
C SER A 20 -3.65 -7.61 1.38
N ILE A 21 -4.03 -7.51 0.10
CA ILE A 21 -3.70 -8.51 -0.93
C ILE A 21 -2.18 -8.68 -1.04
N GLN A 22 -1.42 -7.60 -1.20
CA GLN A 22 0.05 -7.62 -1.35
C GLN A 22 0.74 -8.26 -0.15
N ASN A 23 0.35 -7.88 1.07
CA ASN A 23 0.91 -8.44 2.28
C ASN A 23 0.58 -9.92 2.45
N ALA A 24 -0.69 -10.31 2.21
CA ALA A 24 -1.11 -11.69 2.28
C ALA A 24 -0.40 -12.56 1.25
N MET A 25 -0.33 -12.13 -0.02
CA MET A 25 0.40 -12.83 -1.07
C MET A 25 1.89 -12.95 -0.73
N GLY A 26 2.49 -11.88 -0.20
CA GLY A 26 3.88 -11.85 0.23
C GLY A 26 4.18 -12.78 1.41
N ALA A 27 3.26 -12.91 2.36
CA ALA A 27 3.44 -13.75 3.53
C ALA A 27 3.22 -15.24 3.24
N HIS A 28 2.36 -15.58 2.27
CA HIS A 28 1.92 -16.95 2.01
C HIS A 28 2.43 -17.53 0.67
N ARG A 29 3.62 -17.11 0.21
CA ARG A 29 4.22 -17.57 -1.06
C ARG A 29 4.27 -19.10 -1.21
N GLU A 30 4.64 -19.82 -0.15
CA GLU A 30 4.72 -21.27 -0.17
C GLU A 30 3.34 -21.91 -0.33
N ALA A 31 2.31 -21.39 0.34
CA ALA A 31 0.95 -21.89 0.19
C ALA A 31 0.39 -21.61 -1.20
N LEU A 32 0.70 -20.44 -1.78
CA LEU A 32 0.38 -20.10 -3.15
C LEU A 32 1.07 -21.01 -4.14
N ALA A 33 2.37 -21.31 -3.93
CA ALA A 33 3.15 -22.17 -4.79
C ALA A 33 2.58 -23.60 -4.84
N ARG A 34 2.08 -24.14 -3.71
CA ARG A 34 1.38 -25.43 -3.69
C ARG A 34 0.13 -25.47 -4.58
N ASN A 35 -0.46 -24.31 -4.85
CA ASN A 35 -1.60 -24.12 -5.76
C ASN A 35 -1.16 -23.67 -7.17
N GLY A 36 0.14 -23.75 -7.51
CA GLY A 36 0.67 -23.39 -8.82
C GLY A 36 0.67 -21.86 -9.08
N VAL A 37 0.66 -21.04 -8.03
CA VAL A 37 0.68 -19.57 -8.10
C VAL A 37 2.00 -19.06 -7.54
N CYS A 38 2.76 -18.32 -8.34
CA CYS A 38 3.99 -17.66 -7.94
C CYS A 38 3.72 -16.18 -7.63
N TYR A 39 4.18 -15.71 -6.46
CA TYR A 39 4.28 -14.29 -6.12
C TYR A 39 5.77 -13.94 -6.01
N PRO A 40 6.40 -13.40 -7.08
CA PRO A 40 7.87 -13.29 -7.18
C PRO A 40 8.46 -12.31 -6.17
N LEU A 41 9.78 -12.43 -5.95
CA LEU A 41 10.53 -11.59 -5.02
C LEU A 41 11.26 -10.42 -5.71
N SER A 42 11.69 -10.61 -6.94
CA SER A 42 12.52 -9.61 -7.64
C SER A 42 11.85 -8.25 -7.80
N PRO A 43 10.50 -8.11 -8.00
CA PRO A 43 9.87 -6.81 -8.08
C PRO A 43 9.64 -6.14 -6.73
N GLY A 44 9.76 -6.89 -5.62
CA GLY A 44 9.53 -6.45 -4.25
C GLY A 44 8.88 -7.53 -3.40
N TRP A 45 9.01 -7.41 -2.09
CA TRP A 45 8.48 -8.45 -1.18
C TRP A 45 6.93 -8.50 -1.17
N GLY A 46 6.27 -7.38 -1.02
CA GLY A 46 4.80 -7.27 -1.01
C GLY A 46 4.33 -6.44 -2.19
N ASN A 47 4.52 -5.13 -2.13
CA ASN A 47 4.27 -4.25 -3.27
C ASN A 47 5.40 -4.39 -4.30
N HIS A 48 5.06 -4.77 -5.51
CA HIS A 48 5.97 -4.93 -6.64
C HIS A 48 6.28 -3.61 -7.33
N ALA A 49 6.63 -2.57 -6.55
CA ALA A 49 6.83 -1.21 -7.02
C ALA A 49 7.97 -1.05 -8.04
N LEU A 50 8.95 -1.95 -8.05
CA LEU A 50 10.03 -1.92 -9.04
C LEU A 50 9.54 -2.21 -10.46
N LEU A 51 8.47 -2.99 -10.62
CA LEU A 51 7.90 -3.28 -11.93
C LEU A 51 7.42 -2.00 -12.64
N PRO A 52 6.48 -1.20 -12.09
CA PRO A 52 6.08 0.05 -12.72
C PRO A 52 7.20 1.08 -12.77
N ALA A 53 8.07 1.13 -11.77
CA ALA A 53 9.19 2.06 -11.74
C ALA A 53 10.19 1.82 -12.88
N ALA A 54 10.49 0.57 -13.20
CA ALA A 54 11.39 0.23 -14.31
C ALA A 54 10.85 0.63 -15.68
N MET A 55 9.53 0.79 -15.81
CA MET A 55 8.84 1.18 -17.05
C MET A 55 8.49 2.67 -17.11
N ALA A 56 8.62 3.39 -16.01
CA ALA A 56 8.31 4.81 -15.88
C ALA A 56 9.44 5.71 -16.40
N SER A 57 9.12 6.98 -16.67
CA SER A 57 10.14 8.01 -16.90
C SER A 57 10.89 8.36 -15.61
N PRO A 58 12.13 8.91 -15.69
CA PRO A 58 12.87 9.31 -14.49
C PRO A 58 12.10 10.24 -13.56
N GLU A 59 11.38 11.23 -14.11
CA GLU A 59 10.62 12.21 -13.34
C GLU A 59 9.45 11.58 -12.56
N LEU A 60 8.82 10.56 -13.11
CA LEU A 60 7.75 9.81 -12.44
C LEU A 60 8.30 8.89 -11.34
N ARG A 61 9.50 8.33 -11.53
CA ARG A 61 10.17 7.51 -10.52
C ARG A 61 10.50 8.30 -9.27
N GLU A 62 11.13 9.46 -9.42
CA GLU A 62 11.52 10.32 -8.29
C GLU A 62 10.32 10.74 -7.44
N LYS A 63 9.16 10.98 -8.07
CA LYS A 63 7.94 11.41 -7.38
C LYS A 63 7.12 10.27 -6.82
N GLY A 64 7.20 9.09 -7.39
CA GLY A 64 6.24 8.01 -7.17
C GLY A 64 6.78 6.80 -6.38
N VAL A 65 8.09 6.65 -6.20
CA VAL A 65 8.67 5.50 -5.51
C VAL A 65 9.29 5.92 -4.19
N HIS A 66 8.78 5.32 -3.11
CA HIS A 66 9.36 5.55 -1.79
C HIS A 66 10.82 5.05 -1.74
N PRO A 67 11.76 5.80 -1.16
CA PRO A 67 13.19 5.46 -1.11
C PRO A 67 13.50 4.04 -0.61
N ALA A 68 12.69 3.49 0.29
CA ALA A 68 12.86 2.13 0.80
C ALA A 68 12.82 1.03 -0.29
N PHE A 69 12.18 1.28 -1.44
CA PHE A 69 12.15 0.32 -2.55
C PHE A 69 13.48 0.23 -3.32
N TRP A 70 14.33 1.23 -3.16
CA TRP A 70 15.66 1.22 -3.79
C TRP A 70 16.68 0.38 -3.05
N ASN A 71 16.38 -0.10 -1.83
CA ASN A 71 17.26 -0.93 -0.99
C ASN A 71 18.68 -0.33 -0.80
N GLY A 72 18.75 1.01 -0.64
CA GLY A 72 20.01 1.72 -0.48
C GLY A 72 20.87 1.87 -1.75
N LEU A 73 20.36 1.44 -2.90
CA LEU A 73 21.02 1.62 -4.20
C LEU A 73 20.51 2.87 -4.91
N PRO A 74 21.29 3.46 -5.82
CA PRO A 74 20.77 4.43 -6.75
C PRO A 74 19.61 3.84 -7.59
N PRO A 75 18.53 4.60 -7.87
CA PRO A 75 17.38 4.10 -8.60
C PRO A 75 17.71 3.38 -9.91
N GLU A 76 18.62 3.93 -10.71
CA GLU A 76 19.02 3.35 -11.99
C GLU A 76 19.72 2.00 -11.83
N GLU A 77 20.60 1.88 -10.83
CA GLU A 77 21.28 0.61 -10.52
C GLU A 77 20.28 -0.44 -10.05
N ARG A 78 19.33 -0.08 -9.17
CA ARG A 78 18.31 -1.01 -8.70
C ARG A 78 17.39 -1.48 -9.83
N ILE A 79 17.04 -0.60 -10.76
CA ILE A 79 16.26 -0.93 -11.94
C ILE A 79 17.06 -1.84 -12.89
N ALA A 80 18.34 -1.57 -13.11
CA ALA A 80 19.19 -2.41 -13.95
C ALA A 80 19.23 -3.84 -13.37
N ARG A 81 19.48 -3.98 -12.08
CA ARG A 81 19.43 -5.29 -11.38
C ARG A 81 18.06 -5.97 -11.52
N PHE A 82 16.98 -5.25 -11.31
CA PHE A 82 15.63 -5.82 -11.47
C PHE A 82 15.39 -6.38 -12.88
N ARG A 83 15.89 -5.69 -13.91
CA ARG A 83 15.76 -6.14 -15.32
C ARG A 83 16.55 -7.42 -15.61
N GLU A 84 17.55 -7.77 -14.81
CA GLU A 84 18.29 -9.02 -14.86
C GLU A 84 17.67 -10.09 -13.95
N GLU A 85 17.33 -9.72 -12.72
CA GLU A 85 16.78 -10.60 -11.69
C GLU A 85 15.40 -11.17 -12.10
N PHE A 86 14.51 -10.36 -12.64
CA PHE A 86 13.15 -10.78 -12.98
C PHE A 86 13.11 -11.86 -14.09
N PRO A 87 13.78 -11.69 -15.23
CA PRO A 87 13.86 -12.73 -16.24
C PRO A 87 14.49 -14.02 -15.72
N ALA A 88 15.53 -13.94 -14.89
CA ALA A 88 16.19 -15.08 -14.29
C ALA A 88 15.25 -15.82 -13.32
N GLU A 89 14.52 -15.10 -12.46
CA GLU A 89 13.50 -15.66 -11.57
C GLU A 89 12.39 -16.36 -12.38
N MET A 90 11.89 -15.73 -13.46
CA MET A 90 10.87 -16.34 -14.32
C MET A 90 11.36 -17.60 -15.04
N ALA A 91 12.61 -17.62 -15.47
CA ALA A 91 13.22 -18.78 -16.13
C ALA A 91 13.43 -19.96 -15.16
N ALA A 92 13.69 -19.67 -13.88
CA ALA A 92 13.90 -20.67 -12.84
C ALA A 92 12.60 -21.28 -12.28
N LEU A 93 11.43 -20.73 -12.62
CA LEU A 93 10.15 -21.25 -12.12
C LEU A 93 9.86 -22.64 -12.69
N PRO A 94 9.47 -23.61 -11.82
CA PRO A 94 9.12 -24.95 -12.26
C PRO A 94 7.84 -24.94 -13.12
N PRO A 95 7.64 -25.99 -13.94
CA PRO A 95 6.50 -26.07 -14.88
C PRO A 95 5.13 -26.02 -14.21
N GLU A 96 5.03 -26.43 -12.94
CA GLU A 96 3.79 -26.44 -12.16
C GLU A 96 3.29 -25.02 -11.82
N MET A 97 4.16 -24.04 -11.90
CA MET A 97 3.80 -22.63 -11.70
C MET A 97 3.03 -22.12 -12.93
N ARG A 98 1.70 -22.29 -12.90
CA ARG A 98 0.80 -21.94 -14.01
C ARG A 98 0.45 -20.45 -14.05
N LEU A 99 0.54 -19.74 -12.92
CA LEU A 99 0.20 -18.34 -12.78
C LEU A 99 1.29 -17.58 -12.01
N VAL A 100 1.69 -16.44 -12.54
CA VAL A 100 2.51 -15.46 -11.81
C VAL A 100 1.65 -14.24 -11.48
N VAL A 101 1.69 -13.78 -10.26
CA VAL A 101 0.94 -12.60 -9.81
C VAL A 101 1.92 -11.47 -9.52
N LEU A 102 1.73 -10.35 -10.20
CA LEU A 102 2.43 -9.08 -9.97
C LEU A 102 1.42 -8.08 -9.44
N SER A 103 1.75 -7.37 -8.35
CA SER A 103 0.81 -6.45 -7.72
C SER A 103 1.48 -5.15 -7.29
N SER A 104 1.02 -4.03 -7.87
CA SER A 104 1.43 -2.70 -7.44
C SER A 104 0.40 -1.64 -7.84
N GLU A 105 -0.13 -0.89 -6.88
CA GLU A 105 -0.97 0.28 -7.15
C GLU A 105 -0.20 1.43 -7.80
N GLN A 106 1.13 1.39 -7.76
CA GLN A 106 1.97 2.37 -8.47
C GLN A 106 1.80 2.31 -10.00
N CYS A 107 1.30 1.18 -10.53
CA CYS A 107 0.98 1.06 -11.95
C CYS A 107 0.01 2.14 -12.45
N ILE A 108 -0.94 2.58 -11.64
CA ILE A 108 -1.91 3.62 -12.02
C ILE A 108 -1.22 4.96 -12.25
N HIS A 109 -0.27 5.31 -11.38
CA HIS A 109 0.42 6.60 -11.41
C HIS A 109 1.62 6.61 -12.36
N MET A 110 2.35 5.50 -12.46
CA MET A 110 3.58 5.40 -13.25
C MET A 110 3.36 4.98 -14.70
N GLN A 111 2.15 4.53 -15.07
CA GLN A 111 1.74 4.26 -16.44
C GLN A 111 0.60 5.20 -16.86
N PRO A 112 0.87 6.52 -16.97
CA PRO A 112 -0.16 7.53 -17.21
C PRO A 112 -0.70 7.51 -18.64
N ASP A 113 -0.01 6.87 -19.58
CA ASP A 113 -0.32 6.87 -21.01
C ASP A 113 -0.18 5.48 -21.65
N VAL A 114 -0.64 5.36 -22.89
CA VAL A 114 -0.57 4.12 -23.68
C VAL A 114 0.88 3.67 -23.90
N ALA A 115 1.81 4.59 -24.09
CA ALA A 115 3.21 4.24 -24.36
C ALA A 115 3.88 3.57 -23.15
N SER A 116 3.62 4.08 -21.93
CA SER A 116 4.14 3.48 -20.70
C SER A 116 3.53 2.12 -20.41
N VAL A 117 2.24 1.93 -20.67
CA VAL A 117 1.56 0.63 -20.56
C VAL A 117 2.11 -0.35 -21.61
N THR A 118 2.42 0.14 -22.82
CA THR A 118 3.05 -0.68 -23.87
C THR A 118 4.42 -1.17 -23.46
N ARG A 119 5.28 -0.30 -22.89
CA ARG A 119 6.59 -0.74 -22.36
C ARG A 119 6.46 -1.84 -21.32
N LEU A 120 5.45 -1.74 -20.42
CA LEU A 120 5.18 -2.78 -19.43
C LEU A 120 4.76 -4.09 -20.09
N ARG A 121 3.85 -4.05 -21.06
CA ARG A 121 3.47 -5.23 -21.85
C ARG A 121 4.68 -5.87 -22.52
N ASP A 122 5.49 -5.08 -23.22
CA ASP A 122 6.63 -5.59 -23.98
C ASP A 122 7.70 -6.22 -23.08
N PHE A 123 7.84 -5.72 -21.84
CA PHE A 123 8.69 -6.32 -20.83
C PHE A 123 8.15 -7.68 -20.34
N LEU A 124 6.83 -7.83 -20.20
CA LEU A 124 6.21 -9.02 -19.63
C LEU A 124 6.00 -10.14 -20.67
N MET A 125 5.59 -9.79 -21.91
CA MET A 125 5.18 -10.77 -22.93
C MET A 125 6.22 -11.85 -23.25
N PRO A 126 7.55 -11.64 -23.19
CA PRO A 126 8.53 -12.70 -23.39
C PRO A 126 8.46 -13.84 -22.35
N HIS A 127 7.90 -13.59 -21.18
CA HIS A 127 7.90 -14.51 -20.03
C HIS A 127 6.57 -15.26 -19.85
N PHE A 128 5.50 -14.85 -20.53
CA PHE A 128 4.15 -15.37 -20.30
C PHE A 128 3.40 -15.61 -21.62
N ARG A 129 2.62 -16.70 -21.66
CA ARG A 129 1.71 -16.95 -22.77
C ARG A 129 0.61 -15.91 -22.86
N ARG A 130 0.14 -15.44 -21.70
CA ARG A 130 -0.93 -14.46 -21.58
C ARG A 130 -0.70 -13.57 -20.35
N VAL A 131 -0.92 -12.27 -20.52
CA VAL A 131 -0.90 -11.31 -19.43
C VAL A 131 -2.31 -10.74 -19.29
N ARG A 132 -2.87 -10.79 -18.07
CA ARG A 132 -4.16 -10.19 -17.74
C ARG A 132 -3.99 -9.12 -16.67
N VAL A 133 -4.79 -8.08 -16.76
CA VAL A 133 -4.73 -6.90 -15.88
C VAL A 133 -5.93 -6.92 -14.94
N VAL A 134 -5.67 -6.99 -13.64
CA VAL A 134 -6.70 -7.00 -12.61
C VAL A 134 -6.73 -5.64 -11.92
N VAL A 135 -7.94 -5.06 -11.78
CA VAL A 135 -8.13 -3.80 -11.07
C VAL A 135 -9.44 -3.80 -10.29
N TYR A 136 -9.36 -3.39 -9.02
CA TYR A 136 -10.56 -3.19 -8.21
C TYR A 136 -11.01 -1.73 -8.28
N LEU A 137 -12.28 -1.51 -8.61
CA LEU A 137 -12.90 -0.20 -8.70
C LEU A 137 -13.84 0.02 -7.53
N ARG A 138 -13.73 1.16 -6.87
CA ARG A 138 -14.60 1.57 -5.77
C ARG A 138 -15.40 2.79 -6.19
N ARG A 139 -16.68 2.89 -5.79
CA ARG A 139 -17.52 4.07 -6.10
C ARG A 139 -16.76 5.35 -5.69
N GLN A 140 -16.70 6.32 -6.55
CA GLN A 140 -15.76 7.44 -6.47
C GLN A 140 -15.89 8.26 -5.18
N ASP A 141 -17.10 8.51 -4.68
CA ASP A 141 -17.35 9.18 -3.40
C ASP A 141 -16.86 8.37 -2.20
N ASP A 142 -17.13 7.07 -2.19
CA ASP A 142 -16.62 6.12 -1.19
C ASP A 142 -15.09 6.01 -1.23
N HIS A 143 -14.52 6.06 -2.42
CA HIS A 143 -13.08 6.04 -2.59
C HIS A 143 -12.44 7.28 -1.94
N PHE A 144 -12.97 8.48 -2.23
CA PHE A 144 -12.49 9.72 -1.60
C PHE A 144 -12.62 9.67 -0.07
N ALA A 145 -13.81 9.33 0.44
CA ALA A 145 -14.05 9.21 1.87
C ALA A 145 -13.09 8.23 2.57
N SER A 146 -12.81 7.09 1.92
CA SER A 146 -11.84 6.11 2.41
C SER A 146 -10.39 6.59 2.35
N ALA A 147 -10.05 7.45 1.39
CA ALA A 147 -8.72 8.00 1.23
C ALA A 147 -8.43 9.16 2.18
N TYR A 148 -9.46 9.80 2.74
CA TYR A 148 -9.32 11.04 3.48
C TYR A 148 -8.40 10.93 4.70
N THR A 149 -8.48 9.87 5.51
CA THR A 149 -7.51 9.65 6.60
C THR A 149 -6.07 9.57 6.08
N GLN A 150 -5.85 8.97 4.92
CA GLN A 150 -4.52 8.92 4.32
C GLN A 150 -4.06 10.30 3.85
N LEU A 151 -4.95 11.09 3.26
CA LEU A 151 -4.63 12.48 2.89
C LEU A 151 -4.22 13.32 4.10
N LEU A 152 -4.89 13.15 5.24
CA LEU A 152 -4.50 13.80 6.50
C LEU A 152 -3.11 13.34 6.96
N ARG A 153 -2.83 12.04 6.92
CA ARG A 153 -1.49 11.49 7.22
C ARG A 153 -0.41 12.05 6.31
N ASP A 154 -0.78 12.30 5.06
CA ASP A 154 0.11 12.87 4.03
C ASP A 154 0.24 14.41 4.14
N GLY A 155 -0.30 15.01 5.20
CA GLY A 155 -0.19 16.44 5.47
C GLY A 155 -1.18 17.33 4.70
N VAL A 156 -2.21 16.78 4.09
CA VAL A 156 -3.31 17.55 3.48
C VAL A 156 -4.28 17.96 4.58
N ILE A 157 -3.94 19.03 5.28
CA ILE A 157 -4.68 19.54 6.44
C ILE A 157 -5.80 20.46 5.98
N LYS A 158 -6.94 19.89 5.67
CA LYS A 158 -8.16 20.63 5.26
C LYS A 158 -9.40 19.84 5.66
N PRO A 159 -10.51 20.51 6.03
CA PRO A 159 -11.79 19.84 6.18
C PRO A 159 -12.16 19.05 4.92
N PRO A 160 -12.82 17.91 5.05
CA PRO A 160 -13.12 17.05 3.91
C PRO A 160 -14.17 17.69 3.00
N ARG A 161 -13.90 17.67 1.73
CA ARG A 161 -14.80 18.11 0.68
C ARG A 161 -14.54 17.28 -0.57
N LEU A 162 -15.58 16.77 -1.21
CA LEU A 162 -15.43 16.13 -2.49
C LEU A 162 -14.77 17.07 -3.50
N PRO A 163 -13.76 16.61 -4.26
CA PRO A 163 -13.03 17.49 -5.17
C PRO A 163 -13.92 17.98 -6.31
N GLU A 164 -13.65 19.18 -6.77
CA GLU A 164 -14.32 19.78 -7.93
C GLU A 164 -13.68 19.29 -9.23
N GLY A 165 -14.45 19.29 -10.31
CA GLY A 165 -14.00 18.85 -11.63
C GLY A 165 -14.55 17.49 -12.04
N GLY A 166 -14.33 17.14 -13.29
CA GLY A 166 -14.72 15.87 -13.91
C GLY A 166 -13.48 15.00 -14.25
N PRO A 167 -13.65 14.00 -15.12
CA PRO A 167 -12.60 13.03 -15.45
C PRO A 167 -11.25 13.64 -15.86
N ARG A 168 -11.27 14.77 -16.61
CA ARG A 168 -10.04 15.43 -17.07
C ARG A 168 -9.23 16.07 -15.93
N GLN A 169 -9.91 16.68 -14.95
CA GLN A 169 -9.30 17.34 -13.80
C GLN A 169 -8.98 16.35 -12.69
N LEU A 170 -9.69 15.24 -12.65
CA LEU A 170 -9.60 14.21 -11.62
C LEU A 170 -9.28 12.84 -12.23
N PRO A 171 -8.12 12.66 -12.86
CA PRO A 171 -7.76 11.43 -13.57
C PRO A 171 -7.73 10.19 -12.65
N HIS A 172 -7.58 10.40 -11.35
CA HIS A 172 -7.62 9.34 -10.35
C HIS A 172 -9.01 8.67 -10.24
N TYR A 173 -10.07 9.40 -10.56
CA TYR A 173 -11.47 8.91 -10.57
C TYR A 173 -11.98 8.61 -11.98
N ASP A 174 -11.18 8.86 -13.01
CA ASP A 174 -11.49 8.50 -14.41
C ASP A 174 -11.20 7.02 -14.67
N TYR A 175 -12.05 6.17 -14.15
CA TYR A 175 -11.93 4.72 -14.34
C TYR A 175 -12.10 4.30 -15.81
N ALA A 176 -12.91 5.03 -16.58
CA ALA A 176 -13.07 4.74 -18.01
C ALA A 176 -11.77 5.01 -18.78
N GLY A 177 -11.13 6.15 -18.55
CA GLY A 177 -9.84 6.45 -19.14
C GLY A 177 -8.73 5.48 -18.70
N LEU A 178 -8.76 5.06 -17.43
CA LEU A 178 -7.86 4.02 -16.93
C LEU A 178 -8.07 2.70 -17.68
N LEU A 179 -9.27 2.14 -17.68
CA LEU A 179 -9.56 0.86 -18.33
C LEU A 179 -9.35 0.91 -19.85
N TRP A 180 -9.74 2.00 -20.49
CA TRP A 180 -9.51 2.19 -21.94
C TRP A 180 -8.02 2.09 -22.28
N ARG A 181 -7.16 2.75 -21.51
CA ARG A 181 -5.70 2.77 -21.73
C ARG A 181 -5.11 1.36 -21.65
N TRP A 182 -5.49 0.60 -20.62
CA TRP A 182 -5.01 -0.76 -20.43
C TRP A 182 -5.60 -1.72 -21.46
N ALA A 183 -6.90 -1.60 -21.75
CA ALA A 183 -7.57 -2.41 -22.77
C ALA A 183 -7.04 -2.17 -24.18
N LYS A 184 -6.64 -0.94 -24.50
CA LYS A 184 -6.01 -0.62 -25.79
C LYS A 184 -4.70 -1.36 -26.01
N VAL A 185 -3.96 -1.66 -24.96
CA VAL A 185 -2.63 -2.31 -25.03
C VAL A 185 -2.74 -3.83 -24.89
N PHE A 186 -3.52 -4.32 -23.94
CA PHE A 186 -3.62 -5.76 -23.64
C PHE A 186 -4.82 -6.45 -24.31
N GLY A 187 -5.77 -5.70 -24.82
CA GLY A 187 -7.09 -6.19 -25.28
C GLY A 187 -8.14 -6.12 -24.17
N GLN A 188 -9.39 -5.94 -24.56
CA GLN A 188 -10.52 -5.81 -23.61
C GLN A 188 -10.65 -7.07 -22.73
N ASP A 189 -10.54 -8.26 -23.34
CA ASP A 189 -10.68 -9.55 -22.64
C ASP A 189 -9.54 -9.86 -21.68
N ALA A 190 -8.43 -9.14 -21.78
CA ALA A 190 -7.31 -9.25 -20.85
C ALA A 190 -7.46 -8.34 -19.63
N VAL A 191 -8.38 -7.38 -19.64
CA VAL A 191 -8.63 -6.48 -18.50
C VAL A 191 -9.80 -7.02 -17.69
N ILE A 192 -9.55 -7.25 -16.40
CA ILE A 192 -10.47 -7.83 -15.43
C ILE A 192 -10.79 -6.80 -14.35
N PRO A 193 -11.72 -5.87 -14.58
CA PRO A 193 -12.19 -4.99 -13.54
C PRO A 193 -13.07 -5.75 -12.54
N ARG A 194 -12.86 -5.49 -11.25
CA ARG A 194 -13.65 -6.01 -10.14
C ARG A 194 -14.26 -4.85 -9.38
N LEU A 195 -15.47 -5.01 -8.88
CA LEU A 195 -16.12 -3.96 -8.08
C LEU A 195 -15.82 -4.19 -6.61
N PHE A 196 -15.20 -3.20 -5.97
CA PHE A 196 -14.88 -3.24 -4.54
C PHE A 196 -16.11 -2.89 -3.71
N GLU A 197 -17.09 -3.77 -3.76
CA GLU A 197 -18.30 -3.75 -2.95
C GLU A 197 -18.39 -5.03 -2.13
N ARG A 198 -18.43 -4.92 -0.80
CA ARG A 198 -18.33 -6.06 0.12
C ARG A 198 -19.23 -7.25 -0.24
N LYS A 199 -20.46 -6.97 -0.72
CA LYS A 199 -21.42 -8.02 -1.12
C LYS A 199 -21.13 -8.67 -2.48
N LEU A 200 -20.21 -8.13 -3.26
CA LEU A 200 -19.78 -8.69 -4.54
C LEU A 200 -18.45 -9.43 -4.44
N LEU A 201 -17.70 -9.23 -3.35
CA LEU A 201 -16.47 -9.95 -3.08
C LEU A 201 -16.76 -11.33 -2.51
N VAL A 202 -15.95 -12.31 -2.87
CA VAL A 202 -16.00 -13.66 -2.29
C VAL A 202 -15.82 -13.53 -0.76
N ASN A 203 -16.71 -14.11 0.01
CA ASN A 203 -16.77 -14.00 1.47
C ASN A 203 -16.79 -12.55 2.00
N GLY A 204 -17.05 -11.55 1.15
CA GLY A 204 -17.00 -10.13 1.51
C GLY A 204 -15.58 -9.61 1.78
N ASP A 205 -14.55 -10.32 1.31
CA ASP A 205 -13.14 -10.06 1.57
C ASP A 205 -12.35 -9.95 0.26
N ALA A 206 -11.46 -8.94 0.16
CA ALA A 206 -10.68 -8.70 -1.05
C ALA A 206 -9.58 -9.76 -1.28
N ILE A 207 -9.05 -10.34 -0.23
CA ILE A 207 -8.03 -11.40 -0.32
C ILE A 207 -8.70 -12.67 -0.86
N ASP A 208 -9.85 -13.07 -0.31
CA ASP A 208 -10.57 -14.24 -0.77
C ASP A 208 -11.03 -14.09 -2.23
N ASP A 209 -11.52 -12.91 -2.58
CA ASP A 209 -11.93 -12.62 -3.96
C ASP A 209 -10.75 -12.69 -4.94
N PHE A 210 -9.58 -12.19 -4.53
CA PHE A 210 -8.38 -12.24 -5.35
C PHE A 210 -7.80 -13.66 -5.44
N LEU A 211 -7.81 -14.41 -4.34
CA LEU A 211 -7.37 -15.81 -4.32
C LEU A 211 -8.28 -16.69 -5.19
N ALA A 212 -9.60 -16.49 -5.15
CA ALA A 212 -10.53 -17.20 -6.03
C ALA A 212 -10.24 -16.90 -7.51
N LEU A 213 -9.93 -15.64 -7.84
CA LEU A 213 -9.53 -15.27 -9.20
C LEU A 213 -8.23 -15.97 -9.64
N CYS A 214 -7.30 -16.20 -8.70
CA CYS A 214 -6.03 -16.92 -8.95
C CYS A 214 -6.18 -18.44 -8.96
N GLY A 215 -7.32 -18.99 -8.49
CA GLY A 215 -7.52 -20.42 -8.23
C GLY A 215 -6.58 -20.92 -7.13
N ALA A 216 -6.46 -20.14 -6.06
CA ALA A 216 -5.59 -20.39 -4.90
C ALA A 216 -6.35 -20.21 -3.58
N GLU A 217 -7.65 -20.52 -3.59
CA GLU A 217 -8.52 -20.46 -2.42
C GLU A 217 -7.90 -21.25 -1.26
N GLY A 218 -8.05 -20.71 -0.04
CA GLY A 218 -7.49 -21.34 1.16
C GLY A 218 -5.99 -21.17 1.36
N SER A 219 -5.24 -20.54 0.42
CA SER A 219 -3.80 -20.26 0.60
C SER A 219 -3.50 -19.27 1.72
N VAL A 220 -4.47 -18.44 2.11
CA VAL A 220 -4.37 -17.48 3.21
C VAL A 220 -5.42 -17.85 4.26
N PRO A 221 -5.02 -18.16 5.51
CA PRO A 221 -5.95 -18.56 6.55
C PRO A 221 -6.95 -17.44 6.90
N PRO A 222 -8.17 -17.79 7.41
CA PRO A 222 -9.17 -16.79 7.82
C PRO A 222 -8.69 -15.83 8.92
N GLU A 223 -7.84 -16.32 9.82
CA GLU A 223 -7.28 -15.58 10.95
C GLU A 223 -6.04 -14.76 10.59
N ASP A 224 -5.62 -14.74 9.31
CA ASP A 224 -4.44 -13.99 8.89
C ASP A 224 -4.57 -12.49 9.24
N PRO A 225 -3.56 -11.91 9.91
CA PRO A 225 -3.61 -10.51 10.35
C PRO A 225 -3.70 -9.50 9.21
N ASN A 226 -3.33 -9.90 7.98
CA ASN A 226 -3.44 -9.04 6.80
C ASN A 226 -4.90 -8.88 6.33
N ARG A 227 -5.83 -9.71 6.82
CA ARG A 227 -7.27 -9.57 6.58
C ARG A 227 -7.89 -8.43 7.38
N SER A 228 -7.29 -8.09 8.53
CA SER A 228 -7.72 -6.92 9.28
C SER A 228 -7.41 -5.66 8.46
N SER A 229 -8.44 -4.95 8.04
CA SER A 229 -8.32 -3.67 7.35
C SER A 229 -7.40 -2.74 8.16
N ASN A 230 -6.53 -1.98 7.48
CA ASN A 230 -5.85 -0.85 8.10
C ASN A 230 -6.93 0.07 8.67
N PRO A 231 -6.99 0.27 9.99
CA PRO A 231 -8.05 1.08 10.60
C PRO A 231 -7.99 2.50 10.01
N SER A 232 -9.15 3.05 9.72
CA SER A 232 -9.32 4.46 9.43
C SER A 232 -9.75 5.16 10.70
N ALA A 233 -9.32 6.40 10.92
CA ALA A 233 -9.86 7.21 12.00
C ALA A 233 -11.35 7.50 11.73
N ASP A 234 -12.17 7.49 12.76
CA ASP A 234 -13.55 7.96 12.68
C ASP A 234 -13.61 9.48 12.36
N ALA A 235 -14.79 10.02 12.14
CA ALA A 235 -14.94 11.44 11.76
C ALA A 235 -14.43 12.40 12.85
N ARG A 236 -14.47 12.01 14.12
CA ARG A 236 -13.94 12.82 15.24
C ARG A 236 -12.42 12.82 15.22
N GLY A 237 -11.80 11.65 15.05
CA GLY A 237 -10.36 11.53 14.90
C GLY A 237 -9.82 12.28 13.69
N GLN A 238 -10.54 12.23 12.56
CA GLN A 238 -10.20 13.03 11.38
C GLN A 238 -10.31 14.54 11.66
N ALA A 239 -11.33 14.99 12.38
CA ALA A 239 -11.49 16.39 12.76
C ALA A 239 -10.38 16.84 13.71
N LEU A 240 -9.96 15.98 14.64
CA LEU A 240 -8.83 16.22 15.53
C LEU A 240 -7.53 16.38 14.73
N MET A 241 -7.27 15.52 13.74
CA MET A 241 -6.10 15.66 12.87
C MET A 241 -6.09 16.99 12.12
N VAL A 242 -7.24 17.46 11.62
CA VAL A 242 -7.35 18.77 10.97
C VAL A 242 -7.05 19.88 11.96
N ALA A 243 -7.70 19.89 13.12
CA ALA A 243 -7.55 20.95 14.12
C ALA A 243 -6.10 21.08 14.62
N VAL A 244 -5.46 19.96 14.93
CA VAL A 244 -4.04 19.92 15.36
C VAL A 244 -3.11 20.37 14.24
N GLY A 245 -3.29 19.86 13.01
CA GLY A 245 -2.46 20.25 11.89
C GLY A 245 -2.57 21.74 11.54
N GLU A 246 -3.77 22.33 11.63
CA GLU A 246 -3.96 23.78 11.49
C GLU A 246 -3.30 24.58 12.63
N ALA A 247 -3.39 24.09 13.87
CA ALA A 247 -2.74 24.70 15.02
C ALA A 247 -1.21 24.66 14.88
N MET A 248 -0.66 23.53 14.47
CA MET A 248 0.78 23.38 14.19
C MET A 248 1.23 24.33 13.08
N GLY A 249 0.47 24.46 11.99
CA GLY A 249 0.79 25.38 10.90
C GLY A 249 0.79 26.87 11.32
N ARG A 250 -0.03 27.24 12.31
CA ARG A 250 -0.04 28.61 12.90
C ARG A 250 1.12 28.81 13.87
N ALA A 251 1.42 27.80 14.69
CA ALA A 251 2.45 27.90 15.73
C ALA A 251 3.87 27.86 15.18
N LEU A 252 4.06 27.17 14.06
CA LEU A 252 5.36 26.94 13.45
C LEU A 252 5.33 27.39 11.96
N PRO A 253 5.42 28.70 11.69
CA PRO A 253 5.44 29.21 10.33
C PRO A 253 6.60 28.58 9.52
N GLY A 254 6.28 27.98 8.38
CA GLY A 254 7.25 27.22 7.56
C GLY A 254 7.32 25.71 7.86
N HIS A 255 6.77 25.26 8.97
CA HIS A 255 6.58 23.83 9.24
C HIS A 255 5.26 23.39 8.59
N ARG A 256 5.32 22.84 7.42
CA ARG A 256 4.20 22.02 6.92
C ARG A 256 4.31 20.66 7.59
N ALA A 257 3.21 20.24 8.23
CA ALA A 257 3.03 18.83 8.53
C ALA A 257 3.29 18.05 7.25
N ALA A 258 4.49 17.56 7.08
CA ALA A 258 4.93 16.97 5.83
C ALA A 258 4.81 15.45 5.95
N LEU A 259 4.62 14.79 4.81
CA LEU A 259 4.73 13.33 4.64
C LEU A 259 5.94 12.71 5.37
N SER A 260 7.00 13.48 5.56
CA SER A 260 8.27 13.12 6.18
C SER A 260 8.36 13.49 7.67
N ASP A 261 7.36 14.17 8.24
CA ASP A 261 7.39 14.54 9.66
C ASP A 261 7.04 13.34 10.55
N PRO A 262 8.00 12.75 11.28
CA PRO A 262 7.76 11.58 12.12
C PRO A 262 6.75 11.87 13.24
N VAL A 263 6.73 13.10 13.78
CA VAL A 263 5.81 13.52 14.85
C VAL A 263 4.38 13.55 14.33
N TRP A 264 4.17 14.11 13.14
CA TRP A 264 2.84 14.14 12.50
C TRP A 264 2.33 12.71 12.20
N ARG A 265 3.17 11.86 11.64
CA ARG A 265 2.81 10.46 11.38
C ARG A 265 2.46 9.72 12.65
N HIS A 266 3.29 9.84 13.68
CA HIS A 266 3.04 9.22 14.97
C HIS A 266 1.70 9.69 15.56
N PHE A 267 1.44 11.00 15.57
CA PHE A 267 0.17 11.57 16.01
C PHE A 267 -1.03 10.97 15.24
N THR A 268 -0.97 10.96 13.92
CA THR A 268 -2.09 10.43 13.11
C THR A 268 -2.31 8.94 13.27
N ASP A 269 -1.26 8.16 13.52
CA ASP A 269 -1.35 6.73 13.82
C ASP A 269 -2.02 6.51 15.20
N LEU A 270 -1.63 7.26 16.23
CA LEU A 270 -2.25 7.19 17.55
C LEU A 270 -3.73 7.60 17.52
N VAL A 271 -4.07 8.68 16.82
CA VAL A 271 -5.49 9.07 16.64
C VAL A 271 -6.27 7.96 15.95
N THR A 272 -5.67 7.31 14.96
CA THR A 272 -6.33 6.22 14.23
C THR A 272 -6.51 4.98 15.12
N GLU A 273 -5.57 4.69 16.00
CA GLU A 273 -5.65 3.59 16.97
C GLU A 273 -6.67 3.88 18.09
N ALA A 274 -6.69 5.11 18.57
CA ALA A 274 -7.60 5.52 19.65
C ALA A 274 -9.05 5.71 19.18
N MET A 275 -9.26 6.12 17.94
CA MET A 275 -10.56 6.46 17.35
C MET A 275 -10.81 5.71 16.03
N PRO A 276 -10.78 4.36 16.04
CA PRO A 276 -11.01 3.59 14.81
C PRO A 276 -12.48 3.64 14.42
N GLY A 277 -12.76 3.76 13.13
CA GLY A 277 -14.15 3.71 12.70
C GLY A 277 -14.41 4.26 11.31
N ARG A 278 -15.69 4.57 11.08
CA ARG A 278 -16.10 5.24 9.85
C ARG A 278 -15.70 6.72 9.91
N GLY A 279 -14.84 7.11 8.98
CA GLY A 279 -14.50 8.51 8.77
C GLY A 279 -15.67 9.33 8.20
N TRP A 280 -15.37 10.56 7.88
CA TRP A 280 -16.29 11.48 7.23
C TRP A 280 -16.99 10.87 6.02
N ARG A 281 -18.22 11.31 5.80
CA ARG A 281 -19.06 10.99 4.63
C ARG A 281 -19.62 12.27 4.02
N PRO A 282 -19.67 12.37 2.68
CA PRO A 282 -20.31 13.49 2.02
C PRO A 282 -21.83 13.49 2.29
N ALA A 283 -22.44 14.66 2.17
CA ALA A 283 -23.91 14.72 2.09
C ALA A 283 -24.43 14.00 0.84
N ARG A 284 -25.66 13.47 0.92
CA ARG A 284 -26.28 12.74 -0.18
C ARG A 284 -26.28 13.54 -1.49
N GLY A 285 -26.62 14.83 -1.42
CA GLY A 285 -26.63 15.72 -2.59
C GLY A 285 -25.24 15.90 -3.19
N GLU A 286 -24.23 16.15 -2.34
CA GLU A 286 -22.83 16.28 -2.78
C GLU A 286 -22.29 15.01 -3.45
N ALA A 287 -22.61 13.86 -2.87
CA ALA A 287 -22.21 12.57 -3.44
C ALA A 287 -22.85 12.34 -4.81
N ARG A 288 -24.15 12.66 -4.98
CA ARG A 288 -24.86 12.55 -6.25
C ARG A 288 -24.23 13.43 -7.32
N GLU A 289 -24.02 14.72 -7.02
CA GLU A 289 -23.40 15.66 -7.95
C GLU A 289 -21.97 15.21 -8.35
N PHE A 290 -21.22 14.69 -7.40
CA PHE A 290 -19.89 14.18 -7.67
C PHE A 290 -19.92 12.96 -8.60
N LEU A 291 -20.78 11.99 -8.33
CA LEU A 291 -20.92 10.77 -9.14
C LEU A 291 -21.47 11.05 -10.55
N ASP A 292 -22.33 12.04 -10.69
CA ASP A 292 -22.91 12.44 -12.00
C ASP A 292 -21.81 12.88 -12.98
N ARG A 293 -20.72 13.44 -12.50
CA ARG A 293 -19.56 13.83 -13.32
C ARG A 293 -18.84 12.66 -13.96
N PHE A 294 -18.97 11.46 -13.38
CA PHE A 294 -18.35 10.21 -13.86
C PHE A 294 -19.37 9.25 -14.47
N ARG A 295 -20.65 9.63 -14.54
CA ARG A 295 -21.75 8.78 -14.99
C ARG A 295 -21.50 8.15 -16.37
N GLU A 296 -21.12 8.95 -17.35
CA GLU A 296 -20.84 8.48 -18.71
C GLU A 296 -19.72 7.44 -18.74
N GLY A 297 -18.63 7.71 -18.02
CA GLY A 297 -17.52 6.77 -17.89
C GLY A 297 -17.89 5.48 -17.17
N ASN A 298 -18.65 5.60 -16.09
CA ASN A 298 -19.15 4.44 -15.34
C ASN A 298 -20.09 3.59 -16.20
N GLU A 299 -20.97 4.22 -16.99
CA GLU A 299 -21.85 3.51 -17.92
C GLU A 299 -21.08 2.83 -19.05
N TRP A 300 -20.05 3.50 -19.60
CA TRP A 300 -19.15 2.90 -20.59
C TRP A 300 -18.47 1.62 -20.07
N ILE A 301 -18.05 1.61 -18.79
CA ILE A 301 -17.46 0.43 -18.13
C ILE A 301 -18.53 -0.64 -17.93
N ARG A 302 -19.71 -0.26 -17.41
CA ARG A 302 -20.81 -1.18 -17.16
C ARG A 302 -21.16 -1.98 -18.41
N GLN A 303 -21.37 -1.29 -19.54
CA GLN A 303 -21.74 -1.93 -20.79
C GLN A 303 -20.71 -2.96 -21.28
N ARG A 304 -19.42 -2.75 -20.99
CA ARG A 304 -18.33 -3.58 -21.52
C ARG A 304 -17.96 -4.77 -20.64
N TRP A 305 -18.01 -4.60 -19.34
CA TRP A 305 -17.54 -5.61 -18.39
C TRP A 305 -18.61 -6.12 -17.43
N PHE A 306 -19.73 -5.41 -17.32
CA PHE A 306 -20.83 -5.73 -16.41
C PHE A 306 -22.19 -5.54 -17.08
N PRO A 307 -22.43 -6.12 -18.28
CA PRO A 307 -23.65 -5.88 -19.05
C PRO A 307 -24.93 -6.33 -18.33
N GLU A 308 -24.80 -7.27 -17.40
CA GLU A 308 -25.90 -7.80 -16.59
C GLU A 308 -26.37 -6.84 -15.49
N ARG A 309 -25.59 -5.80 -15.18
CA ARG A 309 -25.92 -4.82 -14.13
C ARG A 309 -26.72 -3.65 -14.71
N THR A 310 -27.57 -3.04 -13.89
CA THR A 310 -28.30 -1.81 -14.24
C THR A 310 -27.46 -0.55 -14.05
N THR A 311 -26.57 -0.56 -13.05
CA THR A 311 -25.59 0.51 -12.76
C THR A 311 -24.22 -0.14 -12.45
N LEU A 312 -23.12 0.57 -12.70
CA LEU A 312 -21.78 0.05 -12.40
C LEU A 312 -21.64 -0.22 -10.89
N PHE A 313 -21.90 0.78 -10.07
CA PHE A 313 -21.85 0.67 -8.62
C PHE A 313 -23.27 0.63 -8.03
N THR A 314 -23.39 0.00 -6.85
CA THR A 314 -24.65 0.07 -6.10
C THR A 314 -24.87 1.50 -5.61
N GLU A 315 -25.97 2.11 -6.03
CA GLU A 315 -26.34 3.48 -5.66
C GLU A 315 -27.20 3.53 -4.39
N ASP A 316 -26.63 3.12 -3.25
CA ASP A 316 -27.28 3.19 -1.95
C ASP A 316 -26.99 4.53 -1.23
N LEU A 317 -27.19 5.65 -1.96
CA LEU A 317 -26.96 6.99 -1.47
C LEU A 317 -27.87 7.37 -0.28
N ASP A 318 -28.98 6.67 -0.11
CA ASP A 318 -29.90 6.87 1.03
C ASP A 318 -29.26 6.56 2.38
N LYS A 319 -28.15 5.83 2.40
CA LYS A 319 -27.34 5.59 3.59
C LYS A 319 -26.39 6.75 3.94
N LEU A 320 -26.27 7.74 3.06
CA LEU A 320 -25.48 8.94 3.32
C LEU A 320 -26.31 9.97 4.11
N PRO A 321 -25.64 10.80 4.93
CA PRO A 321 -26.31 11.85 5.68
C PRO A 321 -26.94 12.90 4.73
N GLU A 322 -28.02 13.54 5.18
CA GLU A 322 -28.64 14.67 4.45
C GLU A 322 -27.67 15.84 4.35
N THR A 323 -26.95 16.12 5.45
CA THR A 323 -25.94 17.16 5.54
C THR A 323 -24.60 16.57 5.94
N SER A 324 -23.55 17.03 5.29
CA SER A 324 -22.17 16.63 5.66
C SER A 324 -21.82 17.24 7.00
N ALA A 325 -21.70 16.40 8.03
CA ALA A 325 -21.24 16.84 9.34
C ALA A 325 -19.76 16.47 9.53
N PHE A 326 -18.92 17.50 9.63
CA PHE A 326 -17.56 17.32 10.06
C PHE A 326 -17.40 18.01 11.43
N PRO A 327 -17.12 17.25 12.50
CA PRO A 327 -17.09 17.82 13.84
C PRO A 327 -15.99 18.87 13.95
N VAL A 328 -16.36 20.12 14.11
CA VAL A 328 -15.47 21.24 14.45
C VAL A 328 -16.07 21.94 15.64
N GLY A 329 -15.43 21.87 16.78
CA GLY A 329 -15.95 22.53 17.96
C GLY A 329 -15.01 22.52 19.16
N PRO A 330 -15.36 23.25 20.24
CA PRO A 330 -14.53 23.40 21.44
C PRO A 330 -14.08 22.07 22.05
N ALA A 331 -14.94 21.06 22.08
CA ALA A 331 -14.64 19.74 22.65
C ALA A 331 -13.51 18.99 21.89
N LEU A 332 -13.33 19.26 20.59
CA LEU A 332 -12.21 18.72 19.81
C LEU A 332 -10.91 19.47 20.08
N LEU A 333 -11.00 20.77 20.37
CA LEU A 333 -9.85 21.59 20.75
C LEU A 333 -9.35 21.22 22.15
N GLU A 334 -10.23 20.87 23.09
CA GLU A 334 -9.87 20.36 24.41
C GLU A 334 -9.16 19.01 24.32
N GLY A 335 -9.70 18.06 23.58
CA GLY A 335 -9.04 16.77 23.32
C GLY A 335 -7.72 16.91 22.57
N ALA A 336 -7.62 17.87 21.64
CA ALA A 336 -6.37 18.19 20.95
C ALA A 336 -5.33 18.82 21.88
N ALA A 337 -5.76 19.67 22.82
CA ALA A 337 -4.88 20.26 23.82
C ALA A 337 -4.34 19.21 24.81
N GLU A 338 -5.18 18.27 25.24
CA GLU A 338 -4.76 17.17 26.12
C GLU A 338 -3.77 16.23 25.41
N LEU A 339 -4.02 15.88 24.16
CA LEU A 339 -3.08 15.12 23.35
C LEU A 339 -1.78 15.88 23.07
N LEU A 340 -1.86 17.16 22.73
CA LEU A 340 -0.68 18.01 22.54
C LEU A 340 0.14 18.15 23.82
N ALA A 341 -0.50 18.27 24.98
CA ALA A 341 0.17 18.30 26.27
C ALA A 341 0.88 16.96 26.56
N HIS A 342 0.25 15.85 26.22
CA HIS A 342 0.83 14.53 26.33
C HIS A 342 2.05 14.38 25.38
N PHE A 343 1.94 14.84 24.13
CA PHE A 343 3.00 14.77 23.12
C PHE A 343 4.11 15.78 23.32
N SER A 344 3.83 16.98 23.84
CA SER A 344 4.89 17.95 24.13
C SER A 344 5.82 17.53 25.26
N GLY A 345 5.37 16.56 26.09
CA GLY A 345 6.20 15.87 27.06
C GLY A 345 6.97 14.64 26.52
N MET A 346 6.62 14.18 25.33
CA MET A 346 7.32 13.05 24.71
C MET A 346 8.51 13.53 23.87
N SER A 347 9.73 13.28 24.36
CA SER A 347 10.94 13.43 23.54
C SER A 347 10.91 12.45 22.36
N LEU A 348 11.64 12.74 21.28
CA LEU A 348 11.84 11.79 20.15
C LEU A 348 12.30 10.41 20.65
N GLY A 349 13.08 10.37 21.76
CA GLY A 349 13.47 9.15 22.43
C GLY A 349 12.29 8.35 22.99
N ALA A 350 11.30 9.02 23.57
CA ALA A 350 10.10 8.35 24.10
C ALA A 350 9.22 7.78 22.98
N ALA A 351 9.09 8.47 21.86
CA ALA A 351 8.41 7.95 20.67
C ALA A 351 9.09 6.71 20.10
N ARG A 352 10.42 6.74 19.99
CA ARG A 352 11.25 5.58 19.63
C ARG A 352 11.00 4.40 20.56
N ASP A 353 11.09 4.63 21.87
CA ASP A 353 10.97 3.58 22.89
C ASP A 353 9.56 2.96 22.90
N HIS A 354 8.53 3.77 22.70
CA HIS A 354 7.15 3.28 22.51
C HIS A 354 7.09 2.33 21.31
N HIS A 355 7.59 2.74 20.14
CA HIS A 355 7.54 1.91 18.95
C HIS A 355 8.41 0.65 19.07
N VAL A 356 9.55 0.70 19.75
CA VAL A 356 10.34 -0.51 20.06
C VAL A 356 9.54 -1.48 20.95
N ALA A 357 8.85 -0.96 21.97
CA ALA A 357 8.01 -1.78 22.85
C ALA A 357 6.85 -2.42 22.08
N MET A 358 6.16 -1.66 21.24
CA MET A 358 5.08 -2.16 20.39
C MET A 358 5.57 -3.22 19.40
N ALA A 359 6.72 -2.99 18.76
CA ALA A 359 7.31 -3.98 17.86
C ALA A 359 7.61 -5.30 18.57
N ARG A 360 8.18 -5.25 19.77
CA ARG A 360 8.43 -6.44 20.58
C ARG A 360 7.15 -7.19 20.97
N LEU A 361 6.07 -6.45 21.26
CA LEU A 361 4.77 -7.04 21.53
C LEU A 361 4.20 -7.74 20.26
N GLU A 362 4.24 -7.06 19.12
CA GLU A 362 3.76 -7.62 17.85
C GLU A 362 4.60 -8.84 17.40
N MET A 363 5.91 -8.85 17.68
CA MET A 363 6.77 -10.03 17.46
C MET A 363 6.37 -11.21 18.34
N LYS A 364 6.03 -10.97 19.62
CA LYS A 364 5.53 -12.02 20.53
C LYS A 364 4.18 -12.59 20.10
N LEU A 365 3.37 -11.78 19.44
CA LEU A 365 2.06 -12.17 18.90
C LEU A 365 2.17 -12.73 17.45
N ASP A 366 3.39 -12.93 16.95
CA ASP A 366 3.69 -13.37 15.58
C ASP A 366 3.09 -12.48 14.49
N ARG A 367 2.86 -11.20 14.79
CA ARG A 367 2.32 -10.20 13.89
C ARG A 367 3.44 -9.41 13.21
N ILE A 368 4.26 -10.13 12.45
CA ILE A 368 5.50 -9.62 11.87
C ILE A 368 5.33 -8.35 11.00
N PRO A 369 4.31 -8.20 10.14
CA PRO A 369 4.11 -6.97 9.37
C PRO A 369 3.92 -5.73 10.25
N LYS A 370 3.23 -5.88 11.39
CA LYS A 370 3.04 -4.78 12.34
C LYS A 370 4.35 -4.49 13.10
N ALA A 371 5.08 -5.52 13.48
CA ALA A 371 6.39 -5.36 14.12
C ALA A 371 7.37 -4.59 13.22
N LEU A 372 7.46 -4.94 11.93
CA LEU A 372 8.28 -4.21 10.95
C LEU A 372 7.88 -2.75 10.82
N ARG A 373 6.58 -2.48 10.80
CA ARG A 373 6.06 -1.11 10.75
C ARG A 373 6.51 -0.30 11.97
N HIS A 374 6.33 -0.82 13.18
CA HIS A 374 6.76 -0.15 14.40
C HIS A 374 8.28 0.05 14.46
N LEU A 375 9.08 -0.93 14.03
CA LEU A 375 10.53 -0.78 13.99
C LEU A 375 10.98 0.30 12.99
N ASN A 376 10.33 0.40 11.84
CA ASN A 376 10.61 1.48 10.90
C ASN A 376 10.24 2.86 11.48
N MET A 377 9.13 2.95 12.20
CA MET A 377 8.75 4.19 12.89
C MET A 377 9.73 4.55 14.01
N ALA A 378 10.25 3.55 14.74
CA ALA A 378 11.29 3.77 15.75
C ALA A 378 12.60 4.29 15.14
N VAL A 379 13.00 3.77 13.97
CA VAL A 379 14.17 4.29 13.23
C VAL A 379 13.91 5.69 12.71
N GLN A 380 12.69 6.01 12.25
CA GLN A 380 12.35 7.36 11.81
C GLN A 380 12.35 8.37 12.96
N ALA A 381 11.95 7.95 14.17
CA ALA A 381 11.97 8.80 15.36
C ALA A 381 13.39 9.10 15.85
N ASP A 382 14.33 8.17 15.65
CA ASP A 382 15.74 8.34 16.00
C ASP A 382 16.61 7.50 15.05
N GLU A 383 17.10 8.14 14.00
CA GLU A 383 17.89 7.48 12.94
C GLU A 383 19.22 6.92 13.46
N ASN A 384 19.76 7.45 14.57
CA ASN A 384 21.02 7.03 15.14
C ASN A 384 20.87 5.94 16.22
N ALA A 385 19.63 5.62 16.62
CA ALA A 385 19.39 4.61 17.63
C ALA A 385 19.75 3.20 17.11
N PRO A 386 20.65 2.48 17.74
CA PRO A 386 21.08 1.16 17.28
C PRO A 386 20.03 0.07 17.51
N GLU A 387 19.24 0.16 18.58
CA GLU A 387 18.32 -0.90 18.99
C GLU A 387 17.22 -1.22 17.95
N PRO A 388 16.44 -0.25 17.44
CA PRO A 388 15.43 -0.54 16.41
C PRO A 388 16.07 -1.06 15.11
N ARG A 389 17.28 -0.59 14.76
CA ARG A 389 18.01 -1.08 13.60
C ARG A 389 18.47 -2.53 13.76
N LEU A 390 18.93 -2.92 14.95
CA LEU A 390 19.29 -4.31 15.25
C LEU A 390 18.10 -5.24 15.20
N LEU A 391 16.96 -4.83 15.78
CA LEU A 391 15.73 -5.62 15.72
C LEU A 391 15.21 -5.76 14.29
N LEU A 392 15.29 -4.70 13.46
CA LEU A 392 14.98 -4.78 12.03
C LEU A 392 15.92 -5.75 11.31
N ALA A 393 17.21 -5.64 11.53
CA ALA A 393 18.20 -6.50 10.90
C ALA A 393 17.98 -7.98 11.27
N GLU A 394 17.72 -8.27 12.54
CA GLU A 394 17.42 -9.61 13.02
C GLU A 394 16.13 -10.17 12.37
N LEU A 395 15.06 -9.38 12.38
CA LEU A 395 13.78 -9.80 11.86
C LEU A 395 13.80 -10.02 10.34
N LEU A 396 14.48 -9.14 9.61
CA LEU A 396 14.69 -9.25 8.16
C LEU A 396 15.58 -10.44 7.80
N ALA A 397 16.67 -10.67 8.58
CA ALA A 397 17.57 -11.82 8.37
C ALA A 397 16.83 -13.16 8.54
N ARG A 398 16.01 -13.30 9.60
CA ARG A 398 15.19 -14.50 9.84
C ARG A 398 14.17 -14.75 8.73
N ARG A 399 13.83 -13.74 7.94
CA ARG A 399 12.92 -13.81 6.80
C ARG A 399 13.63 -13.96 5.44
N GLY A 400 14.92 -14.21 5.44
CA GLY A 400 15.73 -14.32 4.22
C GLY A 400 15.95 -13.00 3.48
N GLN A 401 15.59 -11.87 4.08
CA GLN A 401 15.78 -10.53 3.49
C GLN A 401 17.18 -9.99 3.86
N HIS A 402 18.23 -10.64 3.34
CA HIS A 402 19.60 -10.40 3.77
C HIS A 402 20.14 -9.02 3.39
N VAL A 403 19.75 -8.46 2.25
CA VAL A 403 20.25 -7.15 1.79
C VAL A 403 19.79 -6.04 2.73
N PRO A 404 18.47 -5.82 2.98
CA PRO A 404 18.03 -4.80 3.91
C PRO A 404 18.50 -5.09 5.35
N ALA A 405 18.61 -6.36 5.76
CA ALA A 405 19.14 -6.71 7.08
C ALA A 405 20.58 -6.22 7.25
N ARG A 406 21.44 -6.39 6.25
CA ARG A 406 22.83 -5.91 6.27
C ARG A 406 22.92 -4.38 6.34
N LEU A 407 22.01 -3.65 5.67
CA LEU A 407 21.97 -2.19 5.73
C LEU A 407 21.67 -1.68 7.15
N HIS A 408 20.64 -2.26 7.79
CA HIS A 408 20.31 -1.91 9.16
C HIS A 408 21.42 -2.32 10.15
N LEU A 409 22.05 -3.47 9.95
CA LEU A 409 23.20 -3.91 10.77
C LEU A 409 24.39 -2.97 10.62
N ALA A 410 24.73 -2.56 9.40
CA ALA A 410 25.82 -1.62 9.14
C ALA A 410 25.59 -0.26 9.80
N ALA A 411 24.34 0.24 9.72
CA ALA A 411 23.97 1.49 10.37
C ALA A 411 24.03 1.39 11.91
N ALA A 412 23.59 0.27 12.50
CA ALA A 412 23.71 0.05 13.94
C ALA A 412 25.17 -0.06 14.39
N ALA A 413 26.03 -0.65 13.58
CA ALA A 413 27.47 -0.80 13.89
C ALA A 413 28.25 0.53 13.88
N GLN A 414 27.68 1.61 13.34
CA GLN A 414 28.30 2.94 13.42
C GLN A 414 28.19 3.56 14.81
N THR A 415 27.24 3.12 15.62
CA THR A 415 26.95 3.70 16.94
C THR A 415 27.24 2.74 18.11
N LEU A 416 27.57 1.50 17.82
CA LEU A 416 27.87 0.46 18.81
C LEU A 416 29.34 0.05 18.77
N PRO A 417 29.91 -0.40 19.91
CA PRO A 417 31.24 -1.03 19.95
C PRO A 417 31.27 -2.25 19.02
N PRO A 418 32.42 -2.51 18.33
CA PRO A 418 32.56 -3.65 17.42
C PRO A 418 32.32 -5.02 18.09
N GLU A 419 32.58 -5.13 19.37
CA GLU A 419 32.42 -6.29 20.24
C GLU A 419 31.02 -6.48 20.80
N ASP A 420 30.05 -5.62 20.46
CA ASP A 420 28.68 -5.75 20.94
C ASP A 420 28.06 -7.09 20.49
N GLU A 421 27.67 -7.90 21.48
CA GLU A 421 27.11 -9.25 21.25
C GLU A 421 25.90 -9.28 20.34
N ARG A 422 25.10 -8.20 20.30
CA ARG A 422 23.91 -8.08 19.44
C ARG A 422 24.31 -7.99 17.98
N LEU A 423 25.42 -7.29 17.66
CA LEU A 423 25.97 -7.24 16.30
C LEU A 423 26.46 -8.63 15.86
N ALA A 424 27.17 -9.34 16.76
CA ALA A 424 27.64 -10.69 16.47
C ALA A 424 26.50 -11.67 16.21
N ARG A 425 25.43 -11.59 16.99
CA ARG A 425 24.24 -12.42 16.84
C ARG A 425 23.57 -12.21 15.46
N VAL A 426 23.38 -10.96 15.01
CA VAL A 426 22.76 -10.68 13.71
C VAL A 426 23.69 -11.07 12.55
N ARG A 427 25.00 -10.89 12.68
CA ARG A 427 25.99 -11.40 11.71
C ARG A 427 25.88 -12.91 11.53
N GLY A 428 25.83 -13.66 12.64
CA GLY A 428 25.65 -15.12 12.61
C GLY A 428 24.38 -15.59 11.88
N LEU A 429 23.28 -14.86 12.04
CA LEU A 429 22.04 -15.15 11.28
C LEU A 429 22.20 -14.92 9.77
N LEU A 430 22.99 -13.92 9.37
CA LEU A 430 23.24 -13.59 7.96
C LEU A 430 24.26 -14.52 7.30
N GLU A 431 25.17 -15.09 8.08
CA GLU A 431 26.21 -16.02 7.61
C GLU A 431 25.73 -17.48 7.60
N GLY A 432 24.92 -17.87 8.60
CA GLY A 432 24.39 -19.23 8.72
C GLY A 432 23.36 -19.60 7.64
N SER A 433 22.80 -18.63 6.93
CA SER A 433 21.91 -18.85 5.79
C SER A 433 22.63 -18.86 4.42
N ALA A 434 23.94 -18.63 4.42
CA ALA A 434 24.78 -18.64 3.22
C ALA A 434 25.44 -20.02 2.95
N ALA A 435 25.08 -21.08 3.70
CA ALA A 435 25.56 -22.43 3.41
C ALA A 435 24.87 -22.92 2.13
N PRO A 436 25.64 -23.33 1.09
CA PRO A 436 25.05 -23.86 -0.12
C PRO A 436 24.37 -25.19 0.21
N ALA A 437 23.14 -25.35 -0.31
CA ALA A 437 22.57 -26.66 -0.47
C ALA A 437 23.51 -27.44 -1.42
N GLY A 438 24.27 -28.39 -0.84
CA GLY A 438 25.03 -29.39 -1.58
C GLY A 438 24.10 -30.37 -2.29
#